data_322a80ee5c7d206b72f468576aab8e12
#
_entry.id   322a80ee5c7d206b72f468576aab8e12
#
_cell.length_a   1.000
_cell.length_b   1.000
_cell.length_c   1.000
_cell.angle_alpha   90.00
_cell.angle_beta   90.00
_cell.angle_gamma   90.00
#
_symmetry.space_group_name_H-M   'P 1'
#
loop_
_entity.id
_entity.type
_entity.pdbx_description
1 polymer ?
#
loop_
_entity_poly.entity_id
_entity_poly.type
_entity_poly.pdbx_seq_one_letter_code
_entity_poly.pdbx_strand_id
1 'polypeptide(L)'
;MSTAAMDLMAHARKYSDTLDIRITDSSLRDGSHHKRHQFTEDEVRSIVGALDEAGVPVIEVTHGDGLGGSSFNYGFSKTPEQQLIKAAAETAKQAKIAFLMLPGLGTKDDIRAAQDNGGQICRIATHCTEADVSIQHFGLARDLGLETVGFLMMSHSQPPEVLAAQARIMADAGCQCVYVVDSAGALVLEDVTVRV
;
A
#
# COMPACT_ATOMS: atom_id res chain seq x y z
N MET A 1 20.77 12.27 -0.37
CA MET A 1 19.42 11.73 -0.54
C MET A 1 19.50 10.64 -1.60
N SER A 2 18.85 9.48 -1.39
CA SER A 2 18.85 8.41 -2.39
C SER A 2 18.04 8.83 -3.61
N THR A 3 18.33 8.23 -4.77
CA THR A 3 17.59 8.49 -6.02
C THR A 3 16.09 8.25 -5.85
N ALA A 4 15.70 7.26 -5.03
CA ALA A 4 14.31 6.95 -4.70
C ALA A 4 13.62 8.07 -3.90
N ALA A 5 14.33 8.73 -2.97
CA ALA A 5 13.77 9.85 -2.22
C ALA A 5 13.57 11.09 -3.09
N MET A 6 14.46 11.30 -4.08
CA MET A 6 14.31 12.39 -5.06
C MET A 6 13.13 12.11 -6.01
N ASP A 7 12.90 10.85 -6.39
CA ASP A 7 11.79 10.47 -7.27
C ASP A 7 10.43 10.60 -6.55
N LEU A 8 10.36 10.24 -5.28
CA LEU A 8 9.19 10.46 -4.41
C LEU A 8 8.83 11.95 -4.29
N MET A 9 9.84 12.81 -4.06
CA MET A 9 9.62 14.25 -3.95
C MET A 9 9.22 14.88 -5.29
N ALA A 10 9.79 14.42 -6.39
CA ALA A 10 9.41 14.90 -7.73
C ALA A 10 7.95 14.53 -8.07
N HIS A 11 7.49 13.37 -7.60
CA HIS A 11 6.09 12.95 -7.77
C HIS A 11 5.12 13.78 -6.91
N ALA A 12 5.46 14.01 -5.63
CA ALA A 12 4.65 14.85 -4.74
C ALA A 12 4.48 16.29 -5.30
N ARG A 13 5.54 16.88 -5.82
CA ARG A 13 5.53 18.23 -6.40
C ARG A 13 4.61 18.39 -7.61
N LYS A 14 4.26 17.30 -8.28
CA LYS A 14 3.34 17.35 -9.43
C LYS A 14 1.92 17.76 -9.03
N TYR A 15 1.51 17.48 -7.78
CA TYR A 15 0.16 17.74 -7.27
C TYR A 15 0.06 19.02 -6.44
N SER A 16 1.16 19.51 -5.90
CA SER A 16 1.19 20.78 -5.18
C SER A 16 2.62 21.31 -5.06
N ASP A 17 2.85 22.54 -5.45
CA ASP A 17 4.11 23.24 -5.22
C ASP A 17 4.29 23.68 -3.76
N THR A 18 3.23 23.57 -2.95
CA THR A 18 3.19 24.06 -1.56
C THR A 18 3.04 22.96 -0.51
N LEU A 19 2.65 21.74 -0.91
CA LEU A 19 2.42 20.60 -0.02
C LEU A 19 3.38 19.46 -0.36
N ASP A 20 4.21 19.07 0.60
CA ASP A 20 5.12 17.93 0.50
C ASP A 20 4.40 16.63 0.94
N ILE A 21 3.31 16.32 0.26
CA ILE A 21 2.50 15.11 0.52
C ILE A 21 2.31 14.28 -0.75
N ARG A 22 2.19 12.97 -0.58
CA ARG A 22 1.80 12.03 -1.63
C ARG A 22 0.59 11.23 -1.19
N ILE A 23 -0.53 11.40 -1.89
CA ILE A 23 -1.78 10.69 -1.61
C ILE A 23 -1.70 9.27 -2.20
N THR A 24 -2.15 8.29 -1.43
CA THR A 24 -2.43 6.93 -1.91
C THR A 24 -3.93 6.69 -1.76
N ASP A 25 -4.63 6.47 -2.87
CA ASP A 25 -6.03 6.05 -2.85
C ASP A 25 -6.12 4.54 -2.62
N SER A 26 -6.93 4.11 -1.67
CA SER A 26 -7.14 2.69 -1.33
C SER A 26 -8.58 2.22 -1.57
N SER A 27 -9.36 2.94 -2.37
CA SER A 27 -10.75 2.58 -2.68
C SER A 27 -10.86 1.20 -3.34
N LEU A 28 -9.87 0.82 -4.16
CA LEU A 28 -9.81 -0.47 -4.85
C LEU A 28 -9.10 -1.57 -4.05
N ARG A 29 -8.62 -1.26 -2.85
CA ARG A 29 -8.05 -2.24 -1.92
C ARG A 29 -8.91 -2.29 -0.65
N ASP A 30 -8.80 -1.29 0.23
CA ASP A 30 -9.56 -1.23 1.49
C ASP A 30 -11.06 -1.13 1.24
N GLY A 31 -11.46 -0.30 0.31
CA GLY A 31 -12.85 -0.16 -0.10
C GLY A 31 -13.48 -1.45 -0.67
N SER A 32 -12.67 -2.44 -1.07
CA SER A 32 -13.18 -3.72 -1.54
C SER A 32 -13.89 -4.54 -0.44
N HIS A 33 -13.55 -4.32 0.83
CA HIS A 33 -14.29 -4.90 1.96
C HIS A 33 -15.76 -4.51 1.93
N HIS A 34 -16.07 -3.23 1.73
CA HIS A 34 -17.45 -2.74 1.63
C HIS A 34 -18.19 -3.39 0.46
N LYS A 35 -17.51 -3.63 -0.65
CA LYS A 35 -18.06 -4.30 -1.84
C LYS A 35 -17.95 -5.82 -1.78
N ARG A 36 -17.54 -6.40 -0.66
CA ARG A 36 -17.33 -7.84 -0.45
C ARG A 36 -16.42 -8.46 -1.51
N HIS A 37 -15.38 -7.73 -1.91
CA HIS A 37 -14.37 -8.12 -2.92
C HIS A 37 -14.96 -8.42 -4.31
N GLN A 38 -16.08 -7.78 -4.68
CA GLN A 38 -16.81 -8.06 -5.92
C GLN A 38 -16.54 -7.04 -7.02
N PHE A 39 -15.31 -6.50 -7.10
CA PHE A 39 -14.91 -5.65 -8.23
C PHE A 39 -14.73 -6.46 -9.51
N THR A 40 -15.16 -5.86 -10.63
CA THR A 40 -14.89 -6.33 -11.99
C THR A 40 -13.72 -5.54 -12.59
N GLU A 41 -13.11 -6.06 -13.66
CA GLU A 41 -12.07 -5.31 -14.40
C GLU A 41 -12.60 -3.96 -14.93
N ASP A 42 -13.82 -3.93 -15.47
CA ASP A 42 -14.41 -2.70 -16.01
C ASP A 42 -14.59 -1.63 -14.94
N GLU A 43 -15.02 -2.03 -13.73
CA GLU A 43 -15.12 -1.11 -12.59
C GLU A 43 -13.75 -0.61 -12.16
N VAL A 44 -12.74 -1.49 -12.08
CA VAL A 44 -11.36 -1.10 -11.76
C VAL A 44 -10.83 -0.13 -12.80
N ARG A 45 -10.97 -0.42 -14.11
CA ARG A 45 -10.54 0.49 -15.19
C ARG A 45 -11.24 1.86 -15.10
N SER A 46 -12.54 1.87 -14.83
CA SER A 46 -13.30 3.11 -14.70
C SER A 46 -12.82 3.97 -13.53
N ILE A 47 -12.62 3.34 -12.35
CA ILE A 47 -12.19 4.04 -11.14
C ILE A 47 -10.73 4.52 -11.28
N VAL A 48 -9.83 3.66 -11.75
CA VAL A 48 -8.42 4.01 -11.99
C VAL A 48 -8.30 5.15 -12.98
N GLY A 49 -9.07 5.10 -14.09
CA GLY A 49 -9.07 6.18 -15.09
C GLY A 49 -9.50 7.53 -14.49
N ALA A 50 -10.53 7.54 -13.66
CA ALA A 50 -11.01 8.75 -13.00
C ALA A 50 -10.01 9.29 -11.95
N LEU A 51 -9.39 8.40 -11.15
CA LEU A 51 -8.38 8.77 -10.16
C LEU A 51 -7.11 9.30 -10.83
N ASP A 52 -6.64 8.65 -11.90
CA ASP A 52 -5.47 9.08 -12.67
C ASP A 52 -5.70 10.44 -13.36
N GLU A 53 -6.90 10.66 -13.93
CA GLU A 53 -7.30 11.94 -14.51
C GLU A 53 -7.38 13.05 -13.46
N ALA A 54 -7.90 12.71 -12.27
CA ALA A 54 -7.92 13.62 -11.11
C ALA A 54 -6.53 13.90 -10.53
N GLY A 55 -5.50 13.18 -10.99
CA GLY A 55 -4.13 13.40 -10.60
C GLY A 55 -3.72 12.68 -9.31
N VAL A 56 -4.42 11.64 -8.89
CA VAL A 56 -3.98 10.82 -7.73
C VAL A 56 -2.67 10.09 -8.04
N PRO A 57 -1.61 10.29 -7.24
CA PRO A 57 -0.28 9.77 -7.60
C PRO A 57 -0.09 8.28 -7.39
N VAL A 58 -0.84 7.68 -6.46
CA VAL A 58 -0.76 6.25 -6.14
C VAL A 58 -2.15 5.68 -5.96
N ILE A 59 -2.43 4.59 -6.64
CA ILE A 59 -3.70 3.85 -6.54
C ILE A 59 -3.39 2.43 -6.09
N GLU A 60 -3.96 2.02 -4.96
CA GLU A 60 -3.76 0.68 -4.40
C GLU A 60 -4.86 -0.27 -4.88
N VAL A 61 -4.47 -1.41 -5.45
CA VAL A 61 -5.37 -2.41 -6.02
C VAL A 61 -4.96 -3.81 -5.60
N THR A 62 -5.76 -4.45 -4.76
CA THR A 62 -5.68 -5.87 -4.41
C THR A 62 -7.01 -6.33 -3.80
N HIS A 63 -7.07 -7.58 -3.31
CA HIS A 63 -8.06 -7.97 -2.30
C HIS A 63 -7.95 -7.04 -1.06
N GLY A 64 -9.02 -6.85 -0.31
CA GLY A 64 -9.01 -6.00 0.89
C GLY A 64 -7.95 -6.37 1.91
N ASP A 65 -7.71 -7.67 2.07
CA ASP A 65 -6.66 -8.21 2.94
C ASP A 65 -5.31 -8.36 2.25
N GLY A 66 -5.14 -7.82 1.05
CA GLY A 66 -3.90 -7.89 0.29
C GLY A 66 -3.74 -9.13 -0.57
N LEU A 67 -2.53 -9.33 -1.08
CA LEU A 67 -2.17 -10.48 -1.93
C LEU A 67 -2.44 -11.81 -1.22
N GLY A 68 -3.08 -12.74 -1.93
CA GLY A 68 -3.49 -14.03 -1.38
C GLY A 68 -4.72 -13.99 -0.49
N GLY A 69 -5.36 -12.82 -0.33
CA GLY A 69 -6.52 -12.63 0.54
C GLY A 69 -7.78 -13.34 0.08
N SER A 70 -7.94 -13.56 -1.23
CA SER A 70 -9.11 -14.24 -1.80
C SER A 70 -9.22 -15.69 -1.32
N SER A 71 -9.98 -15.91 -0.27
CA SER A 71 -10.05 -17.21 0.43
C SER A 71 -11.37 -17.42 1.13
N PHE A 72 -11.56 -18.62 1.67
CA PHE A 72 -12.73 -18.94 2.49
C PHE A 72 -12.80 -18.08 3.77
N ASN A 73 -11.66 -17.74 4.35
CA ASN A 73 -11.61 -16.95 5.60
C ASN A 73 -11.94 -15.48 5.40
N TYR A 74 -11.46 -14.88 4.28
CA TYR A 74 -11.53 -13.45 4.04
C TYR A 74 -12.54 -13.06 2.95
N GLY A 75 -13.17 -14.04 2.32
CA GLY A 75 -14.07 -13.85 1.18
C GLY A 75 -13.35 -14.00 -0.16
N PHE A 76 -14.10 -14.53 -1.13
CA PHE A 76 -13.55 -14.72 -2.48
C PHE A 76 -13.73 -13.46 -3.32
N SER A 77 -12.69 -13.06 -4.01
CA SER A 77 -12.76 -12.03 -5.05
C SER A 77 -13.57 -12.54 -6.24
N LYS A 78 -14.40 -11.66 -6.82
CA LYS A 78 -15.11 -11.96 -8.07
C LYS A 78 -14.13 -12.08 -9.25
N THR A 79 -13.18 -11.19 -9.33
CA THR A 79 -12.09 -11.20 -10.31
C THR A 79 -10.78 -11.48 -9.58
N PRO A 80 -9.93 -12.38 -10.06
CA PRO A 80 -8.62 -12.61 -9.47
C PRO A 80 -7.82 -11.30 -9.33
N GLU A 81 -7.23 -11.06 -8.17
CA GLU A 81 -6.53 -9.82 -7.86
C GLU A 81 -5.40 -9.47 -8.83
N GLN A 82 -4.70 -10.49 -9.33
CA GLN A 82 -3.63 -10.30 -10.34
C GLN A 82 -4.18 -9.73 -11.65
N GLN A 83 -5.40 -10.08 -12.04
CA GLN A 83 -6.08 -9.50 -13.20
C GLN A 83 -6.50 -8.05 -12.92
N LEU A 84 -6.95 -7.75 -11.69
CA LEU A 84 -7.29 -6.38 -11.29
C LEU A 84 -6.06 -5.47 -11.26
N ILE A 85 -4.92 -5.94 -10.75
CA ILE A 85 -3.64 -5.21 -10.79
C ILE A 85 -3.24 -4.91 -12.22
N LYS A 86 -3.31 -5.91 -13.11
CA LYS A 86 -3.00 -5.75 -14.54
C LYS A 86 -3.93 -4.73 -15.20
N ALA A 87 -5.23 -4.85 -14.98
CA ALA A 87 -6.22 -3.91 -15.52
C ALA A 87 -5.96 -2.47 -15.05
N ALA A 88 -5.59 -2.29 -13.78
CA ALA A 88 -5.21 -1.00 -13.22
C ALA A 88 -3.94 -0.43 -13.88
N ALA A 89 -2.88 -1.25 -13.99
CA ALA A 89 -1.61 -0.85 -14.58
C ALA A 89 -1.73 -0.49 -16.07
N GLU A 90 -2.55 -1.22 -16.83
CA GLU A 90 -2.84 -0.90 -18.24
C GLU A 90 -3.65 0.39 -18.41
N THR A 91 -4.41 0.80 -17.40
CA THR A 91 -5.29 1.97 -17.45
C THR A 91 -4.60 3.24 -16.97
N ALA A 92 -3.81 3.16 -15.90
CA ALA A 92 -3.10 4.29 -15.34
C ALA A 92 -2.04 4.83 -16.31
N LYS A 93 -2.02 6.15 -16.50
CA LYS A 93 -1.06 6.85 -17.37
C LYS A 93 0.02 7.57 -16.57
N GLN A 94 -0.30 7.98 -15.35
CA GLN A 94 0.53 8.79 -14.48
C GLN A 94 0.68 8.19 -13.08
N ALA A 95 -0.42 7.65 -12.53
CA ALA A 95 -0.44 7.04 -11.21
C ALA A 95 0.41 5.76 -11.16
N LYS A 96 1.11 5.56 -10.05
CA LYS A 96 1.74 4.28 -9.73
C LYS A 96 0.71 3.33 -9.13
N ILE A 97 0.76 2.07 -9.52
CA ILE A 97 -0.09 1.03 -8.94
C ILE A 97 0.61 0.41 -7.74
N ALA A 98 -0.05 0.48 -6.59
CA ALA A 98 0.37 -0.15 -5.36
C ALA A 98 -0.46 -1.40 -5.06
N PHE A 99 0.09 -2.29 -4.29
CA PHE A 99 -0.61 -3.47 -3.78
C PHE A 99 -0.22 -3.75 -2.33
N LEU A 100 -1.15 -4.30 -1.57
CA LEU A 100 -0.95 -4.66 -0.17
C LEU A 100 -0.41 -6.08 -0.05
N MET A 101 0.53 -6.27 0.86
CA MET A 101 1.10 -7.56 1.23
C MET A 101 1.09 -7.70 2.76
N LEU A 102 0.42 -8.74 3.27
CA LEU A 102 0.50 -9.10 4.67
C LEU A 102 1.39 -10.33 4.82
N PRO A 103 2.45 -10.26 5.65
CA PRO A 103 3.24 -11.43 6.02
C PRO A 103 2.35 -12.57 6.55
N GLY A 104 2.56 -13.77 6.02
CA GLY A 104 1.75 -14.94 6.36
C GLY A 104 0.49 -15.15 5.52
N LEU A 105 0.11 -14.18 4.67
CA LEU A 105 -1.03 -14.31 3.75
C LEU A 105 -0.56 -14.44 2.29
N GLY A 106 0.06 -13.39 1.74
CA GLY A 106 0.66 -13.45 0.42
C GLY A 106 2.03 -14.15 0.43
N THR A 107 2.43 -14.63 -0.72
CA THR A 107 3.70 -15.33 -0.94
C THR A 107 4.66 -14.49 -1.77
N LYS A 108 5.94 -14.91 -1.84
CA LYS A 108 6.92 -14.30 -2.74
C LYS A 108 6.49 -14.39 -4.22
N ASP A 109 5.76 -15.44 -4.58
CA ASP A 109 5.32 -15.63 -5.96
C ASP A 109 4.14 -14.70 -6.29
N ASP A 110 3.29 -14.38 -5.29
CA ASP A 110 2.24 -13.37 -5.45
C ASP A 110 2.83 -11.97 -5.65
N ILE A 111 3.89 -11.61 -4.90
CA ILE A 111 4.59 -10.32 -5.07
C ILE A 111 5.22 -10.23 -6.45
N ARG A 112 5.86 -11.30 -6.93
CA ARG A 112 6.44 -11.36 -8.27
C ARG A 112 5.37 -11.24 -9.34
N ALA A 113 4.27 -11.97 -9.21
CA ALA A 113 3.14 -11.89 -10.12
C ALA A 113 2.53 -10.48 -10.17
N ALA A 114 2.40 -9.82 -9.02
CA ALA A 114 1.91 -8.44 -8.96
C ALA A 114 2.86 -7.46 -9.68
N GLN A 115 4.18 -7.62 -9.51
CA GLN A 115 5.19 -6.84 -10.24
C GLN A 115 5.14 -7.11 -11.74
N ASP A 116 5.06 -8.38 -12.17
CA ASP A 116 4.94 -8.77 -13.57
C ASP A 116 3.66 -8.21 -14.24
N ASN A 117 2.60 -8.02 -13.45
CA ASN A 117 1.35 -7.39 -13.88
C ASN A 117 1.34 -5.85 -13.79
N GLY A 118 2.48 -5.23 -13.51
CA GLY A 118 2.65 -3.78 -13.53
C GLY A 118 2.49 -3.08 -12.18
N GLY A 119 2.41 -3.83 -11.07
CA GLY A 119 2.51 -3.28 -9.72
C GLY A 119 3.91 -2.67 -9.48
N GLN A 120 3.97 -1.50 -8.89
CA GLN A 120 5.21 -0.72 -8.72
C GLN A 120 5.55 -0.45 -7.26
N ILE A 121 4.56 -0.50 -6.37
CA ILE A 121 4.72 -0.22 -4.95
C ILE A 121 4.18 -1.39 -4.14
N CYS A 122 5.05 -2.03 -3.35
CA CYS A 122 4.66 -3.06 -2.40
C CYS A 122 4.47 -2.44 -1.02
N ARG A 123 3.23 -2.45 -0.52
CA ARG A 123 2.89 -1.98 0.82
C ARG A 123 2.80 -3.18 1.76
N ILE A 124 3.74 -3.26 2.70
CA ILE A 124 3.89 -4.41 3.60
C ILE A 124 3.34 -4.03 4.96
N ALA A 125 2.24 -4.67 5.36
CA ALA A 125 1.52 -4.37 6.57
C ALA A 125 1.77 -5.41 7.67
N THR A 126 2.07 -4.93 8.88
CA THR A 126 2.17 -5.74 10.09
C THR A 126 1.35 -5.10 11.21
N HIS A 127 1.07 -5.84 12.26
CA HIS A 127 0.64 -5.21 13.50
C HIS A 127 1.73 -4.24 13.98
N CYS A 128 1.33 -3.14 14.62
CA CYS A 128 2.25 -2.06 15.02
C CYS A 128 3.26 -2.45 16.11
N THR A 129 3.24 -3.69 16.60
CA THR A 129 4.22 -4.26 17.54
C THR A 129 5.07 -5.38 16.93
N GLU A 130 4.90 -5.67 15.62
CA GLU A 130 5.46 -6.84 14.95
C GLU A 130 6.18 -6.47 13.64
N ALA A 131 6.84 -5.31 13.61
CA ALA A 131 7.50 -4.81 12.40
C ALA A 131 8.63 -5.72 11.89
N ASP A 132 9.26 -6.49 12.77
CA ASP A 132 10.33 -7.44 12.44
C ASP A 132 9.89 -8.54 11.47
N VAL A 133 8.60 -8.91 11.47
CA VAL A 133 8.04 -9.90 10.53
C VAL A 133 8.12 -9.44 9.09
N SER A 134 8.17 -8.12 8.84
CA SER A 134 8.23 -7.54 7.49
C SER A 134 9.64 -7.50 6.85
N ILE A 135 10.70 -7.71 7.61
CA ILE A 135 12.10 -7.50 7.16
C ILE A 135 12.41 -8.25 5.87
N GLN A 136 12.10 -9.56 5.83
CA GLN A 136 12.35 -10.38 4.65
C GLN A 136 11.53 -9.94 3.43
N HIS A 137 10.33 -9.41 3.66
CA HIS A 137 9.43 -8.97 2.60
C HIS A 137 9.91 -7.67 1.96
N PHE A 138 10.50 -6.75 2.75
CA PHE A 138 11.15 -5.56 2.21
C PHE A 138 12.35 -5.94 1.32
N GLY A 139 13.18 -6.89 1.77
CA GLY A 139 14.31 -7.39 0.97
C GLY A 139 13.82 -7.94 -0.37
N LEU A 140 12.83 -8.83 -0.34
CA LEU A 140 12.26 -9.43 -1.54
C LEU A 140 11.66 -8.41 -2.52
N ALA A 141 10.85 -7.47 -2.02
CA ALA A 141 10.24 -6.45 -2.86
C ALA A 141 11.28 -5.52 -3.50
N ARG A 142 12.32 -5.16 -2.76
CA ARG A 142 13.45 -4.36 -3.28
C ARG A 142 14.28 -5.09 -4.32
N ASP A 143 14.53 -6.38 -4.14
CA ASP A 143 15.23 -7.22 -5.13
C ASP A 143 14.47 -7.30 -6.46
N LEU A 144 13.14 -7.15 -6.42
CA LEU A 144 12.27 -7.02 -7.59
C LEU A 144 12.18 -5.58 -8.14
N GLY A 145 12.88 -4.62 -7.55
CA GLY A 145 12.86 -3.22 -7.99
C GLY A 145 11.61 -2.44 -7.58
N LEU A 146 10.81 -2.96 -6.67
CA LEU A 146 9.60 -2.31 -6.19
C LEU A 146 9.93 -1.19 -5.18
N GLU A 147 9.14 -0.13 -5.21
CA GLU A 147 9.07 0.82 -4.10
C GLU A 147 8.43 0.12 -2.88
N THR A 148 8.98 0.36 -1.70
CA THR A 148 8.55 -0.32 -0.48
C THR A 148 7.98 0.65 0.54
N VAL A 149 6.79 0.32 1.05
CA VAL A 149 6.10 1.08 2.09
C VAL A 149 5.80 0.15 3.26
N GLY A 150 6.19 0.56 4.45
CA GLY A 150 5.84 -0.11 5.70
C GLY A 150 4.50 0.40 6.23
N PHE A 151 3.74 -0.48 6.86
CA PHE A 151 2.39 -0.20 7.30
C PHE A 151 2.19 -0.73 8.71
N LEU A 152 2.18 0.15 9.71
CA LEU A 152 1.96 -0.20 11.12
C LEU A 152 0.47 -0.15 11.42
N MET A 153 -0.20 -1.31 11.33
CA MET A 153 -1.63 -1.42 11.63
C MET A 153 -1.91 -1.24 13.12
N MET A 154 -3.12 -0.78 13.47
CA MET A 154 -3.59 -0.61 14.84
C MET A 154 -2.74 0.39 15.67
N SER A 155 -2.14 1.38 15.03
CA SER A 155 -1.23 2.33 15.69
C SER A 155 -1.88 3.13 16.82
N HIS A 156 -3.20 3.28 16.80
CA HIS A 156 -3.94 3.91 17.92
C HIS A 156 -3.77 3.18 19.25
N SER A 157 -3.47 1.87 19.21
CA SER A 157 -3.34 1.03 20.41
C SER A 157 -2.00 1.16 21.14
N GLN A 158 -1.02 1.86 20.55
CA GLN A 158 0.33 1.97 21.10
C GLN A 158 0.75 3.43 21.30
N PRO A 159 1.60 3.69 22.31
CA PRO A 159 2.18 5.01 22.49
C PRO A 159 3.21 5.33 21.38
N PRO A 160 3.48 6.63 21.13
CA PRO A 160 4.35 7.07 20.04
C PRO A 160 5.76 6.47 20.04
N GLU A 161 6.37 6.29 21.22
CA GLU A 161 7.72 5.72 21.36
C GLU A 161 7.81 4.25 20.92
N VAL A 162 6.75 3.48 21.11
CA VAL A 162 6.66 2.09 20.60
C VAL A 162 6.57 2.10 19.09
N LEU A 163 5.72 2.98 18.53
CA LEU A 163 5.57 3.12 17.07
C LEU A 163 6.89 3.57 16.43
N ALA A 164 7.59 4.53 17.04
CA ALA A 164 8.89 4.99 16.55
C ALA A 164 9.94 3.87 16.53
N ALA A 165 9.96 3.01 17.55
CA ALA A 165 10.85 1.84 17.57
C ALA A 165 10.51 0.84 16.45
N GLN A 166 9.25 0.56 16.21
CA GLN A 166 8.80 -0.34 15.14
C GLN A 166 9.05 0.26 13.74
N ALA A 167 8.81 1.56 13.58
CA ALA A 167 9.13 2.28 12.34
C ALA A 167 10.64 2.22 12.03
N ARG A 168 11.49 2.29 13.05
CA ARG A 168 12.95 2.14 12.90
C ARG A 168 13.32 0.77 12.35
N ILE A 169 12.71 -0.31 12.84
CA ILE A 169 12.93 -1.66 12.32
C ILE A 169 12.62 -1.73 10.82
N MET A 170 11.49 -1.16 10.39
CA MET A 170 11.13 -1.12 8.97
C MET A 170 12.11 -0.27 8.14
N ALA A 171 12.50 0.90 8.66
CA ALA A 171 13.45 1.79 7.98
C ALA A 171 14.83 1.13 7.83
N ASP A 172 15.34 0.46 8.87
CA ASP A 172 16.61 -0.25 8.84
C ASP A 172 16.59 -1.45 7.89
N ALA A 173 15.41 -2.07 7.68
CA ALA A 173 15.17 -3.10 6.66
C ALA A 173 15.11 -2.53 5.23
N GLY A 174 15.18 -1.20 5.08
CA GLY A 174 15.21 -0.50 3.80
C GLY A 174 13.82 -0.11 3.27
N CYS A 175 12.83 -0.01 4.14
CA CYS A 175 11.55 0.60 3.82
C CYS A 175 11.75 2.08 3.47
N GLN A 176 11.10 2.54 2.42
CA GLN A 176 11.26 3.91 1.92
C GLN A 176 10.25 4.90 2.53
N CYS A 177 9.13 4.38 3.04
CA CYS A 177 8.11 5.16 3.71
C CYS A 177 7.42 4.27 4.76
N VAL A 178 7.11 4.80 5.94
CA VAL A 178 6.34 4.09 6.97
C VAL A 178 5.04 4.84 7.24
N TYR A 179 3.93 4.12 7.23
CA TYR A 179 2.62 4.64 7.57
C TYR A 179 2.25 4.29 9.01
N VAL A 180 1.86 5.30 9.76
CA VAL A 180 1.18 5.16 11.05
C VAL A 180 -0.31 5.06 10.75
N VAL A 181 -0.90 3.89 11.01
CA VAL A 181 -2.25 3.58 10.52
C VAL A 181 -3.26 3.53 11.66
N ASP A 182 -4.26 4.40 11.58
CA ASP A 182 -5.42 4.36 12.46
C ASP A 182 -6.48 3.40 11.94
N SER A 183 -6.26 2.11 12.13
CA SER A 183 -7.14 1.04 11.62
C SER A 183 -8.56 1.06 12.24
N ALA A 184 -8.75 1.74 13.36
CA ALA A 184 -10.04 1.80 14.06
C ALA A 184 -10.76 3.15 13.89
N GLY A 185 -10.10 4.17 13.28
CA GLY A 185 -10.64 5.53 13.25
C GLY A 185 -10.78 6.14 14.65
N ALA A 186 -9.83 5.81 15.54
CA ALA A 186 -9.89 6.17 16.98
C ALA A 186 -9.05 7.39 17.35
N LEU A 187 -8.10 7.79 16.47
CA LEU A 187 -7.21 8.92 16.71
C LEU A 187 -7.92 10.26 16.47
N VAL A 188 -7.71 11.21 17.37
CA VAL A 188 -8.01 12.62 17.13
C VAL A 188 -6.76 13.33 16.61
N LEU A 189 -6.88 14.57 16.11
CA LEU A 189 -5.76 15.29 15.47
C LEU A 189 -4.56 15.46 16.40
N GLU A 190 -4.80 15.65 17.70
CA GLU A 190 -3.75 15.74 18.72
C GLU A 190 -2.96 14.43 18.82
N ASP A 191 -3.65 13.29 18.74
CA ASP A 191 -3.02 11.95 18.75
C ASP A 191 -2.17 11.73 17.50
N VAL A 192 -2.64 12.17 16.33
CA VAL A 192 -1.88 12.11 15.07
C VAL A 192 -0.61 12.94 15.18
N THR A 193 -0.70 14.18 15.71
CA THR A 193 0.44 15.10 15.83
C THR A 193 1.61 14.52 16.62
N VAL A 194 1.34 13.68 17.63
CA VAL A 194 2.41 13.08 18.45
C VAL A 194 2.93 11.75 17.91
N ARG A 195 2.27 11.17 16.90
CA ARG A 195 2.64 9.89 16.28
C ARG A 195 3.31 10.02 14.91
N VAL A 196 3.17 11.16 14.27
CA VAL A 196 3.74 11.52 12.97
C VAL A 196 4.73 12.67 13.12
#